data_3cd6f0e1cafbd78ff2ad4493e9740b9c
#
_entry.id   3cd6f0e1cafbd78ff2ad4493e9740b9c
#
_cell.length_a   1.000
_cell.length_b   1.000
_cell.length_c   1.000
_cell.angle_alpha   90.00
_cell.angle_beta   90.00
_cell.angle_gamma   90.00
#
_symmetry.space_group_name_H-M   'P 1'
#
loop_
_entity.id
_entity.type
_entity.pdbx_description
1 polymer ?
#
loop_
_entity_poly.entity_id
_entity_poly.type
_entity_poly.pdbx_seq_one_letter_code
_entity_poly.pdbx_strand_id
1 'polypeptide(L)'
;LNRFKLDTVAKAVGVSLDHHHRAVDDAECTARIFEKFVEMCRERDITDVDKLNEQGKVSSDTIKKLPTYHAVIFMRNETGRINLYKLVSKSHIKYFNHRPRVPKSVFEAHREGLLIGSACEAGELYQALLRNAPEQEIARLVSFYDYLEIQPLGNNMFMVEDEKNDTIHSKEDLIEINKKIVKLGEQFNKPVVATCDVHFMDPQDEIYRRIIMAGSGFKDADNQAPLYLRTTEEMLEEFSYLGSEKAEEVVITNTVKIADMIEKMSPIHPDKYPPVIENSDQDLKDMCFQKAHEMYGEVLPKIVEDRLDKELNSIISNGYAVMYIIAQKLVWKSNADGYLVGS
;
A
#
# COMPACT_ATOMS: atom_id res chain seq x y z
N LEU A 1 6.64 8.79 -25.72
CA LEU A 1 7.65 7.76 -26.02
C LEU A 1 7.42 6.56 -25.11
N ASN A 2 7.48 5.35 -25.68
CA ASN A 2 7.35 4.10 -24.91
C ASN A 2 8.71 3.61 -24.34
N ARG A 3 9.80 4.17 -24.80
CA ARG A 3 11.19 3.90 -24.35
C ARG A 3 11.99 5.20 -24.44
N PHE A 4 12.94 5.37 -23.50
CA PHE A 4 13.80 6.55 -23.39
C PHE A 4 15.27 6.23 -23.67
N LYS A 5 15.53 5.28 -24.58
CA LYS A 5 16.89 5.05 -25.09
C LYS A 5 17.33 6.22 -25.97
N LEU A 6 18.64 6.48 -26.00
CA LEU A 6 19.20 7.64 -26.70
C LEU A 6 18.77 7.71 -28.16
N ASP A 7 18.84 6.60 -28.89
CA ASP A 7 18.38 6.45 -30.28
C ASP A 7 16.90 6.78 -30.46
N THR A 8 16.07 6.34 -29.52
CA THR A 8 14.62 6.57 -29.57
C THR A 8 14.29 8.03 -29.30
N VAL A 9 14.97 8.67 -28.36
CA VAL A 9 14.77 10.09 -28.04
C VAL A 9 15.31 10.95 -29.17
N ALA A 10 16.52 10.70 -29.68
CA ALA A 10 17.12 11.39 -30.81
C ALA A 10 16.18 11.43 -32.01
N LYS A 11 15.66 10.27 -32.41
CA LYS A 11 14.69 10.16 -33.51
C LYS A 11 13.41 10.97 -33.25
N ALA A 12 12.91 10.96 -32.00
CA ALA A 12 11.69 11.67 -31.65
C ALA A 12 11.81 13.20 -31.71
N VAL A 13 13.01 13.73 -31.46
CA VAL A 13 13.29 15.18 -31.51
C VAL A 13 14.03 15.62 -32.78
N GLY A 14 14.25 14.68 -33.71
CA GLY A 14 14.87 14.99 -35.02
C GLY A 14 16.39 15.22 -34.95
N VAL A 15 17.07 14.60 -33.98
CA VAL A 15 18.54 14.62 -33.88
C VAL A 15 19.13 13.35 -34.50
N SER A 16 20.15 13.52 -35.37
CA SER A 16 20.87 12.38 -35.94
C SER A 16 21.83 11.73 -34.95
N LEU A 17 21.92 10.39 -35.00
CA LEU A 17 22.87 9.57 -34.22
C LEU A 17 23.51 8.55 -35.18
N ASP A 18 24.63 8.93 -35.82
CA ASP A 18 25.20 8.17 -36.91
C ASP A 18 26.07 7.00 -36.46
N HIS A 19 26.68 7.06 -35.26
CA HIS A 19 27.56 6.04 -34.73
C HIS A 19 27.23 5.70 -33.25
N HIS A 20 26.14 4.98 -33.05
CA HIS A 20 25.70 4.55 -31.73
C HIS A 20 26.78 3.67 -31.03
N HIS A 21 26.96 3.86 -29.71
CA HIS A 21 27.95 3.21 -28.85
C HIS A 21 29.40 3.75 -28.94
N ARG A 22 29.62 4.91 -29.51
CA ARG A 22 30.85 5.67 -29.35
C ARG A 22 30.60 6.80 -28.33
N ALA A 23 31.35 6.83 -27.26
CA ALA A 23 31.14 7.74 -26.13
C ALA A 23 31.04 9.22 -26.55
N VAL A 24 31.83 9.65 -27.54
CA VAL A 24 31.83 11.02 -28.06
C VAL A 24 30.56 11.31 -28.83
N ASP A 25 30.14 10.40 -29.72
CA ASP A 25 28.96 10.56 -30.57
C ASP A 25 27.67 10.53 -29.73
N ASP A 26 27.64 9.66 -28.70
CA ASP A 26 26.53 9.59 -27.75
C ASP A 26 26.44 10.86 -26.88
N ALA A 27 27.59 11.43 -26.46
CA ALA A 27 27.64 12.68 -25.70
C ALA A 27 27.19 13.88 -26.57
N GLU A 28 27.67 13.97 -27.82
CA GLU A 28 27.24 15.02 -28.76
C GLU A 28 25.74 14.92 -29.06
N CYS A 29 25.24 13.73 -29.32
CA CYS A 29 23.82 13.49 -29.53
C CYS A 29 22.99 13.93 -28.30
N THR A 30 23.45 13.61 -27.11
CA THR A 30 22.79 14.02 -25.84
C THR A 30 22.76 15.55 -25.72
N ALA A 31 23.85 16.25 -26.01
CA ALA A 31 23.91 17.70 -26.00
C ALA A 31 22.90 18.32 -27.00
N ARG A 32 22.86 17.82 -28.22
CA ARG A 32 21.88 18.29 -29.25
C ARG A 32 20.44 18.02 -28.85
N ILE A 33 20.14 16.88 -28.23
CA ILE A 33 18.81 16.60 -27.67
C ILE A 33 18.46 17.62 -26.60
N PHE A 34 19.40 17.94 -25.69
CA PHE A 34 19.19 18.94 -24.66
C PHE A 34 18.89 20.32 -25.23
N GLU A 35 19.65 20.76 -26.25
CA GLU A 35 19.37 22.00 -26.98
C GLU A 35 17.95 22.03 -27.54
N LYS A 36 17.50 20.92 -28.16
CA LYS A 36 16.12 20.78 -28.67
C LYS A 36 15.08 20.88 -27.54
N PHE A 37 15.34 20.28 -26.39
CA PHE A 37 14.42 20.43 -25.26
C PHE A 37 14.36 21.87 -24.74
N VAL A 38 15.49 22.60 -24.71
CA VAL A 38 15.52 24.03 -24.33
C VAL A 38 14.73 24.87 -25.36
N GLU A 39 14.86 24.61 -26.65
CA GLU A 39 14.05 25.27 -27.69
C GLU A 39 12.56 25.00 -27.49
N MET A 40 12.16 23.76 -27.27
CA MET A 40 10.77 23.37 -26.99
C MET A 40 10.21 24.01 -25.70
N CYS A 41 11.04 24.19 -24.68
CA CYS A 41 10.66 24.92 -23.46
C CYS A 41 10.43 26.41 -23.75
N ARG A 42 11.30 27.04 -24.52
CA ARG A 42 11.17 28.46 -24.92
C ARG A 42 9.90 28.70 -25.74
N GLU A 43 9.60 27.82 -26.70
CA GLU A 43 8.37 27.89 -27.50
C GLU A 43 7.08 27.80 -26.67
N ARG A 44 7.17 27.22 -25.47
CA ARG A 44 6.06 27.04 -24.52
C ARG A 44 6.09 28.05 -23.36
N ASP A 45 6.95 29.04 -23.43
CA ASP A 45 7.16 30.03 -22.36
C ASP A 45 7.55 29.42 -21.00
N ILE A 46 8.27 28.27 -21.03
CA ILE A 46 8.84 27.61 -19.87
C ILE A 46 10.24 28.16 -19.69
N THR A 47 10.42 29.08 -18.72
CA THR A 47 11.65 29.84 -18.53
C THR A 47 12.51 29.33 -17.37
N ASP A 48 11.96 28.46 -16.54
CA ASP A 48 12.60 27.92 -15.34
C ASP A 48 12.14 26.49 -15.02
N VAL A 49 12.85 25.85 -14.11
CA VAL A 49 12.59 24.44 -13.71
C VAL A 49 11.25 24.30 -12.97
N ASP A 50 10.81 25.31 -12.26
CA ASP A 50 9.55 25.25 -11.51
C ASP A 50 8.36 25.23 -12.48
N LYS A 51 8.38 26.10 -13.50
CA LYS A 51 7.39 26.05 -14.59
C LYS A 51 7.43 24.74 -15.37
N LEU A 52 8.63 24.18 -15.58
CA LEU A 52 8.75 22.87 -16.24
C LEU A 52 8.11 21.77 -15.38
N ASN A 53 8.32 21.78 -14.07
CA ASN A 53 7.72 20.82 -13.14
C ASN A 53 6.20 20.99 -13.04
N GLU A 54 5.67 22.21 -13.10
CA GLU A 54 4.22 22.47 -13.15
C GLU A 54 3.57 21.86 -14.39
N GLN A 55 4.25 21.94 -15.53
CA GLN A 55 3.77 21.33 -16.78
C GLN A 55 4.00 19.83 -16.85
N GLY A 56 4.97 19.33 -16.12
CA GLY A 56 5.29 17.90 -15.99
C GLY A 56 4.25 17.12 -15.19
N LYS A 57 2.97 17.49 -15.24
CA LYS A 57 1.87 16.70 -14.68
C LYS A 57 1.91 15.31 -15.29
N VAL A 58 2.52 14.40 -14.55
CA VAL A 58 2.63 13.00 -14.93
C VAL A 58 1.21 12.49 -15.19
N SER A 59 0.95 12.04 -16.41
CA SER A 59 -0.37 11.50 -16.75
C SER A 59 -0.71 10.31 -15.84
N SER A 60 -2.00 10.08 -15.60
CA SER A 60 -2.44 8.91 -14.81
C SER A 60 -1.87 7.60 -15.38
N ASP A 61 -1.68 7.51 -16.69
CA ASP A 61 -1.10 6.33 -17.35
C ASP A 61 0.41 6.19 -17.12
N THR A 62 1.13 7.29 -16.96
CA THR A 62 2.54 7.25 -16.57
C THR A 62 2.67 6.82 -15.11
N ILE A 63 1.84 7.36 -14.21
CA ILE A 63 1.82 6.95 -12.80
C ILE A 63 1.51 5.44 -12.68
N LYS A 64 0.62 4.91 -13.51
CA LYS A 64 0.30 3.46 -13.53
C LYS A 64 1.49 2.59 -13.91
N LYS A 65 2.45 3.10 -14.67
CA LYS A 65 3.65 2.36 -15.12
C LYS A 65 4.85 2.49 -14.19
N LEU A 66 4.80 3.39 -13.19
CA LEU A 66 5.88 3.54 -12.23
C LEU A 66 6.04 2.27 -11.38
N PRO A 67 7.27 1.90 -11.02
CA PRO A 67 7.52 0.81 -10.09
C PRO A 67 6.83 1.08 -8.75
N THR A 68 6.45 0.01 -8.07
CA THR A 68 5.84 0.07 -6.74
C THR A 68 6.72 -0.68 -5.75
N TYR A 69 6.82 -0.16 -4.54
CA TYR A 69 7.63 -0.70 -3.48
C TYR A 69 6.78 -0.92 -2.23
N HIS A 70 7.21 -1.84 -1.40
CA HIS A 70 6.60 -2.04 -0.10
C HIS A 70 6.99 -0.90 0.87
N ALA A 71 6.09 -0.57 1.77
CA ALA A 71 6.31 0.30 2.91
C ALA A 71 5.43 -0.16 4.07
N VAL A 72 5.91 -0.04 5.28
CA VAL A 72 5.11 -0.28 6.50
C VAL A 72 4.65 1.05 7.04
N ILE A 73 3.36 1.19 7.31
CA ILE A 73 2.78 2.43 7.84
C ILE A 73 2.03 2.11 9.13
N PHE A 74 2.44 2.74 10.22
CA PHE A 74 1.74 2.69 11.51
C PHE A 74 0.96 3.97 11.75
N MET A 75 -0.24 3.83 12.30
CA MET A 75 -0.97 4.94 12.91
C MET A 75 -0.46 5.15 14.33
N ARG A 76 0.01 6.36 14.63
CA ARG A 76 0.50 6.73 15.97
C ARG A 76 -0.62 7.16 16.91
N ASN A 77 -1.63 7.84 16.39
CA ASN A 77 -2.72 8.46 17.14
C ASN A 77 -3.98 8.54 16.27
N GLU A 78 -5.04 9.14 16.80
CA GLU A 78 -6.33 9.25 16.12
C GLU A 78 -6.23 10.01 14.77
N THR A 79 -5.41 11.04 14.68
CA THR A 79 -5.16 11.74 13.40
C THR A 79 -4.54 10.79 12.38
N GLY A 80 -3.57 9.99 12.81
CA GLY A 80 -2.95 8.96 11.98
C GLY A 80 -3.95 7.90 11.51
N ARG A 81 -4.87 7.47 12.38
CA ARG A 81 -5.92 6.52 12.02
C ARG A 81 -6.79 7.07 10.87
N ILE A 82 -7.23 8.31 10.98
CA ILE A 82 -8.02 8.97 9.94
C ILE A 82 -7.22 9.11 8.64
N ASN A 83 -5.96 9.52 8.73
CA ASN A 83 -5.11 9.71 7.57
C ASN A 83 -4.78 8.38 6.88
N LEU A 84 -4.51 7.31 7.64
CA LEU A 84 -4.28 5.97 7.09
C LEU A 84 -5.53 5.48 6.34
N TYR A 85 -6.73 5.64 6.88
CA TYR A 85 -7.96 5.26 6.19
C TYR A 85 -8.20 6.05 4.90
N LYS A 86 -7.87 7.36 4.89
CA LYS A 86 -7.89 8.18 3.67
C LYS A 86 -6.89 7.67 2.62
N LEU A 87 -5.68 7.28 3.04
CA LEU A 87 -4.66 6.73 2.15
C LEU A 87 -5.13 5.41 1.54
N VAL A 88 -5.64 4.48 2.37
CA VAL A 88 -6.18 3.20 1.90
C VAL A 88 -7.32 3.42 0.92
N SER A 89 -8.28 4.29 1.24
CA SER A 89 -9.39 4.62 0.33
C SER A 89 -8.89 5.19 -1.00
N LYS A 90 -7.97 6.15 -0.96
CA LYS A 90 -7.39 6.74 -2.18
C LYS A 90 -6.61 5.73 -3.01
N SER A 91 -5.90 4.80 -2.37
CA SER A 91 -5.13 3.75 -3.05
C SER A 91 -6.03 2.83 -3.89
N HIS A 92 -7.26 2.57 -3.42
CA HIS A 92 -8.24 1.73 -4.11
C HIS A 92 -9.06 2.51 -5.15
N ILE A 93 -9.48 3.74 -4.82
CA ILE A 93 -10.40 4.52 -5.68
C ILE A 93 -9.64 5.25 -6.79
N LYS A 94 -8.50 5.90 -6.46
CA LYS A 94 -7.77 6.78 -7.41
C LYS A 94 -6.53 6.15 -8.02
N TYR A 95 -5.80 5.34 -7.23
CA TYR A 95 -4.45 4.91 -7.61
C TYR A 95 -4.33 3.40 -7.80
N PHE A 96 -5.45 2.70 -7.89
CA PHE A 96 -5.46 1.26 -8.15
C PHE A 96 -4.97 0.96 -9.58
N ASN A 97 -4.00 0.06 -9.67
CA ASN A 97 -3.58 -0.53 -10.94
C ASN A 97 -3.00 -1.92 -10.66
N HIS A 98 -3.77 -2.98 -10.91
CA HIS A 98 -3.55 -4.36 -10.49
C HIS A 98 -3.47 -4.57 -8.97
N ARG A 99 -3.02 -3.56 -8.23
CA ARG A 99 -2.96 -3.51 -6.77
C ARG A 99 -3.18 -2.09 -6.27
N PRO A 100 -3.60 -1.90 -5.01
CA PRO A 100 -3.66 -0.57 -4.40
C PRO A 100 -2.25 0.04 -4.30
N ARG A 101 -2.12 1.33 -4.62
CA ARG A 101 -0.83 2.04 -4.58
C ARG A 101 -1.01 3.42 -3.99
N VAL A 102 0.02 3.92 -3.33
CA VAL A 102 0.03 5.27 -2.75
C VAL A 102 1.22 6.04 -3.32
N PRO A 103 1.01 7.11 -4.11
CA PRO A 103 2.09 8.01 -4.48
C PRO A 103 2.70 8.68 -3.24
N LYS A 104 4.04 8.86 -3.19
CA LYS A 104 4.71 9.52 -2.05
C LYS A 104 4.15 10.90 -1.74
N SER A 105 3.84 11.71 -2.76
CA SER A 105 3.22 13.03 -2.59
C SER A 105 1.85 12.96 -1.90
N VAL A 106 1.08 11.90 -2.14
CA VAL A 106 -0.20 11.67 -1.46
C VAL A 106 0.02 11.23 -0.02
N PHE A 107 1.04 10.41 0.23
CA PHE A 107 1.45 10.05 1.58
C PHE A 107 1.89 11.29 2.37
N GLU A 108 2.77 12.11 1.82
CA GLU A 108 3.24 13.34 2.47
C GLU A 108 2.11 14.29 2.85
N ALA A 109 1.10 14.43 1.99
CA ALA A 109 -0.09 15.25 2.29
C ALA A 109 -0.96 14.69 3.44
N HIS A 110 -0.72 13.46 3.89
CA HIS A 110 -1.46 12.78 4.97
C HIS A 110 -0.51 12.21 6.04
N ARG A 111 0.74 12.69 6.09
CA ARG A 111 1.78 12.13 6.96
C ARG A 111 1.52 12.32 8.46
N GLU A 112 0.77 13.35 8.82
CA GLU A 112 0.50 13.68 10.23
C GLU A 112 -0.11 12.49 10.97
N GLY A 113 0.48 12.15 12.12
CA GLY A 113 0.06 11.03 12.95
C GLY A 113 0.43 9.64 12.42
N LEU A 114 1.24 9.55 11.35
CA LEU A 114 1.74 8.31 10.79
C LEU A 114 3.24 8.13 11.05
N LEU A 115 3.67 6.87 11.09
CA LEU A 115 5.08 6.45 11.02
C LEU A 115 5.23 5.59 9.76
N ILE A 116 6.31 5.81 9.01
CA ILE A 116 6.62 5.00 7.82
C ILE A 116 7.98 4.32 7.96
N GLY A 117 8.01 3.01 7.73
CA GLY A 117 9.20 2.18 7.70
C GLY A 117 9.59 1.74 6.30
N SER A 118 10.88 1.42 6.12
CA SER A 118 11.46 1.05 4.82
C SER A 118 11.01 -0.31 4.28
N ALA A 119 10.34 -1.11 5.10
CA ALA A 119 9.86 -2.47 4.80
C ALA A 119 10.97 -3.48 4.43
N CYS A 120 10.57 -4.57 3.76
CA CYS A 120 11.40 -5.71 3.39
C CYS A 120 12.28 -5.47 2.16
N GLU A 121 12.76 -6.56 1.56
CA GLU A 121 13.54 -6.55 0.32
C GLU A 121 12.80 -5.91 -0.86
N ALA A 122 11.47 -5.97 -0.88
CA ALA A 122 10.64 -5.29 -1.89
C ALA A 122 10.43 -3.79 -1.60
N GLY A 123 11.02 -3.27 -0.52
CA GLY A 123 11.06 -1.86 -0.18
C GLY A 123 11.99 -1.06 -1.07
N GLU A 124 11.69 0.23 -1.24
CA GLU A 124 12.45 1.09 -2.17
C GLU A 124 13.91 1.28 -1.74
N LEU A 125 14.19 1.38 -0.43
CA LEU A 125 15.56 1.51 0.08
C LEU A 125 16.37 0.24 -0.22
N TYR A 126 15.83 -0.94 0.08
CA TYR A 126 16.53 -2.20 -0.18
C TYR A 126 16.81 -2.37 -1.68
N GLN A 127 15.82 -2.11 -2.53
CA GLN A 127 15.97 -2.15 -3.99
C GLN A 127 16.98 -1.11 -4.51
N ALA A 128 17.07 0.05 -3.89
CA ALA A 128 18.08 1.06 -4.23
C ALA A 128 19.51 0.58 -3.86
N LEU A 129 19.66 -0.11 -2.72
CA LEU A 129 20.95 -0.69 -2.32
C LEU A 129 21.37 -1.81 -3.26
N LEU A 130 20.45 -2.71 -3.66
CA LEU A 130 20.74 -3.78 -4.62
C LEU A 130 21.28 -3.25 -5.96
N ARG A 131 20.70 -2.18 -6.49
CA ARG A 131 21.16 -1.58 -7.76
C ARG A 131 22.31 -0.60 -7.62
N ASN A 132 22.95 -0.54 -6.44
CA ASN A 132 24.02 0.41 -6.14
C ASN A 132 23.68 1.86 -6.50
N ALA A 133 22.50 2.33 -6.08
CA ALA A 133 22.06 3.69 -6.34
C ALA A 133 23.04 4.73 -5.77
N PRO A 134 23.15 5.92 -6.38
CA PRO A 134 24.01 6.99 -5.89
C PRO A 134 23.70 7.40 -4.44
N GLU A 135 24.72 7.77 -3.68
CA GLU A 135 24.59 8.18 -2.27
C GLU A 135 23.53 9.27 -2.06
N GLN A 136 23.43 10.21 -2.97
CA GLN A 136 22.42 11.28 -2.90
C GLN A 136 20.98 10.73 -2.98
N GLU A 137 20.76 9.71 -3.79
CA GLU A 137 19.46 9.03 -3.87
C GLU A 137 19.18 8.25 -2.59
N ILE A 138 20.15 7.48 -2.09
CA ILE A 138 20.02 6.76 -0.82
C ILE A 138 19.71 7.72 0.33
N ALA A 139 20.43 8.85 0.42
CA ALA A 139 20.18 9.86 1.45
C ALA A 139 18.74 10.41 1.41
N ARG A 140 18.22 10.69 0.21
CA ARG A 140 16.85 11.15 0.03
C ARG A 140 15.83 10.07 0.45
N LEU A 141 16.08 8.80 0.12
CA LEU A 141 15.21 7.69 0.51
C LEU A 141 15.20 7.48 2.02
N VAL A 142 16.37 7.44 2.67
CA VAL A 142 16.47 7.29 4.13
C VAL A 142 15.78 8.43 4.85
N SER A 143 15.90 9.67 4.34
CA SER A 143 15.25 10.85 4.92
C SER A 143 13.71 10.77 4.88
N PHE A 144 13.14 10.06 3.90
CA PHE A 144 11.70 9.87 3.78
C PHE A 144 11.12 8.98 4.87
N TYR A 145 11.85 7.95 5.33
CA TYR A 145 11.39 7.00 6.34
C TYR A 145 11.60 7.52 7.76
N ASP A 146 10.73 7.12 8.69
CA ASP A 146 10.86 7.42 10.12
C ASP A 146 11.76 6.40 10.81
N TYR A 147 11.77 5.16 10.31
CA TYR A 147 12.66 4.09 10.74
C TYR A 147 13.03 3.18 9.56
N LEU A 148 14.10 2.42 9.70
CA LEU A 148 14.56 1.45 8.72
C LEU A 148 14.34 0.04 9.25
N GLU A 149 14.27 -0.93 8.35
CA GLU A 149 13.96 -2.32 8.67
C GLU A 149 14.99 -3.26 8.07
N ILE A 150 15.36 -4.27 8.84
CA ILE A 150 16.15 -5.42 8.43
C ILE A 150 15.42 -6.70 8.82
N GLN A 151 15.64 -7.78 8.07
CA GLN A 151 14.98 -9.06 8.28
C GLN A 151 15.98 -10.20 8.39
N PRO A 152 15.61 -11.38 8.96
CA PRO A 152 16.43 -12.56 8.97
C PRO A 152 16.96 -12.92 7.58
N LEU A 153 18.20 -13.36 7.50
CA LEU A 153 18.82 -13.67 6.21
C LEU A 153 18.06 -14.74 5.43
N GLY A 154 17.46 -15.71 6.15
CA GLY A 154 16.63 -16.76 5.56
C GLY A 154 15.44 -16.23 4.76
N ASN A 155 14.91 -15.05 5.08
CA ASN A 155 13.79 -14.45 4.36
C ASN A 155 14.19 -14.06 2.92
N ASN A 156 15.47 -13.80 2.68
CA ASN A 156 16.01 -13.30 1.42
C ASN A 156 16.94 -14.29 0.71
N MET A 157 17.06 -15.54 1.20
CA MET A 157 17.93 -16.57 0.59
C MET A 157 17.58 -16.88 -0.85
N PHE A 158 16.32 -16.70 -1.25
CA PHE A 158 15.89 -16.86 -2.64
C PHE A 158 16.67 -15.97 -3.63
N MET A 159 17.24 -14.85 -3.17
CA MET A 159 18.08 -13.98 -4.00
C MET A 159 19.44 -14.61 -4.31
N VAL A 160 19.96 -15.42 -3.39
CA VAL A 160 21.23 -16.16 -3.58
C VAL A 160 21.02 -17.33 -4.54
N GLU A 161 19.83 -17.91 -4.54
CA GLU A 161 19.44 -19.07 -5.36
C GLU A 161 19.01 -18.66 -6.78
N ASP A 162 18.70 -17.38 -7.01
CA ASP A 162 18.32 -16.89 -8.34
C ASP A 162 19.55 -16.63 -9.22
N GLU A 163 19.84 -17.55 -10.14
CA GLU A 163 20.93 -17.44 -11.11
C GLU A 163 20.90 -16.16 -11.97
N LYS A 164 19.79 -15.47 -12.01
CA LYS A 164 19.62 -14.20 -12.75
C LYS A 164 19.94 -12.98 -11.91
N ASN A 165 20.20 -13.15 -10.62
CA ASN A 165 20.56 -12.08 -9.73
C ASN A 165 22.05 -11.73 -9.88
N ASP A 166 22.33 -10.56 -10.44
CA ASP A 166 23.70 -10.09 -10.66
C ASP A 166 24.31 -9.41 -9.43
N THR A 167 23.64 -9.38 -8.29
CA THR A 167 24.05 -8.55 -7.13
C THR A 167 24.29 -9.37 -5.88
N ILE A 168 23.48 -10.39 -5.62
CA ILE A 168 23.53 -11.22 -4.41
C ILE A 168 23.88 -12.64 -4.79
N HIS A 169 25.05 -13.11 -4.35
CA HIS A 169 25.59 -14.43 -4.70
C HIS A 169 25.88 -15.29 -3.47
N SER A 170 25.81 -14.69 -2.28
CA SER A 170 26.15 -15.37 -1.03
C SER A 170 25.34 -14.83 0.16
N LYS A 171 25.34 -15.60 1.24
CA LYS A 171 24.80 -15.17 2.53
C LYS A 171 25.52 -13.92 3.06
N GLU A 172 26.80 -13.81 2.78
CA GLU A 172 27.65 -12.67 3.14
C GLU A 172 27.19 -11.38 2.47
N ASP A 173 26.72 -11.44 1.23
CA ASP A 173 26.17 -10.25 0.54
C ASP A 173 24.89 -9.75 1.22
N LEU A 174 24.02 -10.66 1.69
CA LEU A 174 22.83 -10.30 2.48
C LEU A 174 23.22 -9.66 3.81
N ILE A 175 24.25 -10.19 4.49
CA ILE A 175 24.79 -9.59 5.72
C ILE A 175 25.28 -8.16 5.46
N GLU A 176 26.00 -7.94 4.37
CA GLU A 176 26.53 -6.62 4.03
C GLU A 176 25.41 -5.61 3.72
N ILE A 177 24.32 -6.02 3.09
CA ILE A 177 23.16 -5.13 2.90
C ILE A 177 22.54 -4.76 4.24
N ASN A 178 22.29 -5.72 5.14
CA ASN A 178 21.76 -5.44 6.47
C ASN A 178 22.69 -4.49 7.25
N LYS A 179 24.02 -4.72 7.21
CA LYS A 179 25.01 -3.81 7.82
C LYS A 179 24.97 -2.41 7.21
N LYS A 180 24.79 -2.29 5.88
CA LYS A 180 24.64 -0.99 5.22
C LYS A 180 23.40 -0.26 5.71
N ILE A 181 22.26 -0.94 5.88
CA ILE A 181 21.02 -0.36 6.41
C ILE A 181 21.24 0.11 7.85
N VAL A 182 21.89 -0.69 8.70
CA VAL A 182 22.24 -0.30 10.09
C VAL A 182 23.11 0.95 10.10
N LYS A 183 24.18 0.99 9.27
CA LYS A 183 25.05 2.15 9.16
C LYS A 183 24.32 3.42 8.67
N LEU A 184 23.40 3.27 7.71
CA LEU A 184 22.54 4.37 7.26
C LEU A 184 21.62 4.86 8.39
N GLY A 185 21.07 3.96 9.21
CA GLY A 185 20.31 4.34 10.40
C GLY A 185 21.14 5.21 11.36
N GLU A 186 22.37 4.81 11.65
CA GLU A 186 23.30 5.59 12.47
C GLU A 186 23.61 6.95 11.84
N GLN A 187 23.97 6.98 10.57
CA GLN A 187 24.34 8.19 9.84
C GLN A 187 23.21 9.22 9.78
N PHE A 188 21.96 8.77 9.64
CA PHE A 188 20.78 9.64 9.50
C PHE A 188 19.96 9.75 10.79
N ASN A 189 20.46 9.19 11.89
CA ASN A 189 19.77 9.16 13.19
C ASN A 189 18.34 8.57 13.07
N LYS A 190 18.21 7.47 12.35
CA LYS A 190 16.97 6.72 12.19
C LYS A 190 17.06 5.40 12.97
N PRO A 191 16.06 5.03 13.78
CA PRO A 191 16.02 3.70 14.38
C PRO A 191 16.03 2.63 13.28
N VAL A 192 16.80 1.56 13.50
CA VAL A 192 16.73 0.35 12.67
C VAL A 192 16.09 -0.74 13.50
N VAL A 193 15.06 -1.38 12.96
CA VAL A 193 14.35 -2.47 13.63
C VAL A 193 14.55 -3.79 12.88
N ALA A 194 14.70 -4.87 13.62
CA ALA A 194 14.70 -6.21 13.09
C ALA A 194 13.28 -6.80 13.18
N THR A 195 12.69 -7.16 12.04
CA THR A 195 11.35 -7.76 11.97
C THR A 195 11.42 -9.17 11.40
N CYS A 196 10.51 -10.04 11.79
CA CYS A 196 10.52 -11.44 11.43
C CYS A 196 9.74 -11.77 10.14
N ASP A 197 8.82 -10.89 9.72
CA ASP A 197 7.91 -11.11 8.59
C ASP A 197 7.10 -12.41 8.73
N VAL A 198 6.43 -12.57 9.87
CA VAL A 198 5.73 -13.81 10.24
C VAL A 198 4.55 -14.10 9.34
N HIS A 199 4.52 -15.28 8.73
CA HIS A 199 3.43 -15.80 7.93
C HIS A 199 2.81 -17.08 8.50
N PHE A 200 3.51 -17.76 9.42
CA PHE A 200 3.02 -18.96 10.11
C PHE A 200 3.68 -19.08 11.51
N MET A 201 3.11 -19.89 12.39
CA MET A 201 3.54 -19.97 13.78
C MET A 201 4.82 -20.80 13.93
N ASP A 202 4.76 -22.06 13.60
CA ASP A 202 5.85 -22.99 13.80
C ASP A 202 6.51 -23.37 12.46
N PRO A 203 7.81 -23.72 12.43
CA PRO A 203 8.51 -24.07 11.19
C PRO A 203 7.79 -25.12 10.34
N GLN A 204 7.12 -26.10 10.95
CA GLN A 204 6.38 -27.15 10.24
C GLN A 204 5.09 -26.65 9.58
N ASP A 205 4.57 -25.47 9.96
CA ASP A 205 3.34 -24.91 9.40
C ASP A 205 3.56 -24.33 7.99
N GLU A 206 4.79 -24.26 7.54
CA GLU A 206 5.16 -23.89 6.16
C GLU A 206 4.33 -24.66 5.12
N ILE A 207 4.00 -25.92 5.40
CA ILE A 207 3.20 -26.77 4.50
C ILE A 207 1.82 -26.17 4.20
N TYR A 208 1.17 -25.53 5.19
CA TYR A 208 -0.14 -24.91 5.01
C TYR A 208 -0.06 -23.69 4.10
N ARG A 209 1.00 -22.86 4.27
CA ARG A 209 1.26 -21.72 3.40
C ARG A 209 1.51 -22.17 1.97
N ARG A 210 2.32 -23.21 1.78
CA ARG A 210 2.58 -23.83 0.46
C ARG A 210 1.31 -24.25 -0.24
N ILE A 211 0.39 -24.93 0.46
CA ILE A 211 -0.90 -25.38 -0.08
C ILE A 211 -1.74 -24.17 -0.52
N ILE A 212 -1.83 -23.13 0.32
CA ILE A 212 -2.61 -21.91 0.02
C ILE A 212 -2.02 -21.18 -1.18
N MET A 213 -0.71 -21.03 -1.25
CA MET A 213 -0.03 -20.37 -2.36
C MET A 213 -0.20 -21.14 -3.66
N ALA A 214 -0.03 -22.46 -3.63
CA ALA A 214 -0.26 -23.33 -4.81
C ALA A 214 -1.71 -23.23 -5.29
N GLY A 215 -2.67 -23.27 -4.38
CA GLY A 215 -4.10 -23.08 -4.69
C GLY A 215 -4.43 -21.69 -5.26
N SER A 216 -3.63 -20.69 -4.93
CA SER A 216 -3.75 -19.33 -5.47
C SER A 216 -2.96 -19.11 -6.77
N GLY A 217 -2.31 -20.15 -7.30
CA GLY A 217 -1.61 -20.13 -8.58
C GLY A 217 -0.19 -19.56 -8.55
N PHE A 218 0.43 -19.41 -7.37
CA PHE A 218 1.84 -19.02 -7.25
C PHE A 218 2.75 -20.15 -7.76
N LYS A 219 3.67 -19.82 -8.67
CA LYS A 219 4.58 -20.79 -9.31
C LYS A 219 5.73 -21.23 -8.41
N ASP A 220 6.07 -20.41 -7.44
CA ASP A 220 7.13 -20.57 -6.46
C ASP A 220 6.63 -21.08 -5.10
N ALA A 221 5.42 -21.63 -5.07
CA ALA A 221 4.79 -22.13 -3.84
C ALA A 221 5.64 -23.17 -3.10
N ASP A 222 6.42 -23.97 -3.83
CA ASP A 222 7.28 -25.01 -3.25
C ASP A 222 8.60 -24.47 -2.68
N ASN A 223 8.96 -23.22 -2.97
CA ASN A 223 10.15 -22.57 -2.42
C ASN A 223 9.75 -21.57 -1.32
N GLN A 224 9.59 -22.06 -0.10
CA GLN A 224 9.15 -21.27 1.03
C GLN A 224 10.33 -20.70 1.84
N ALA A 225 10.31 -19.39 2.08
CA ALA A 225 11.19 -18.77 3.06
C ALA A 225 10.75 -19.16 4.50
N PRO A 226 11.67 -19.20 5.48
CA PRO A 226 11.38 -19.60 6.86
C PRO A 226 10.69 -18.47 7.65
N LEU A 227 9.47 -18.13 7.26
CA LEU A 227 8.69 -16.99 7.78
C LEU A 227 7.86 -17.38 9.03
N TYR A 228 8.44 -18.17 9.93
CA TYR A 228 7.80 -18.55 11.19
C TYR A 228 8.02 -17.51 12.29
N LEU A 229 7.19 -17.57 13.34
CA LEU A 229 7.32 -16.70 14.50
C LEU A 229 8.56 -17.09 15.32
N ARG A 230 9.56 -16.22 15.34
CA ARG A 230 10.77 -16.40 16.15
C ARG A 230 10.62 -15.76 17.52
N THR A 231 11.18 -16.41 18.53
CA THR A 231 11.34 -15.82 19.86
C THR A 231 12.38 -14.70 19.85
N THR A 232 12.46 -13.94 20.93
CA THR A 232 13.49 -12.90 21.09
C THR A 232 14.89 -13.48 20.99
N GLU A 233 15.12 -14.63 21.63
CA GLU A 233 16.41 -15.33 21.63
C GLU A 233 16.80 -15.76 20.21
N GLU A 234 15.87 -16.35 19.46
CA GLU A 234 16.09 -16.72 18.05
C GLU A 234 16.40 -15.50 17.19
N MET A 235 15.69 -14.39 17.40
CA MET A 235 15.98 -13.14 16.68
C MET A 235 17.35 -12.57 17.04
N LEU A 236 17.78 -12.60 18.28
CA LEU A 236 19.12 -12.18 18.71
C LEU A 236 20.20 -13.06 18.06
N GLU A 237 19.98 -14.37 17.92
CA GLU A 237 20.87 -15.30 17.25
C GLU A 237 20.96 -14.99 15.73
N GLU A 238 19.83 -14.76 15.07
CA GLU A 238 19.75 -14.39 13.64
C GLU A 238 20.56 -13.14 13.31
N PHE A 239 20.61 -12.16 14.22
CA PHE A 239 21.34 -10.90 14.03
C PHE A 239 22.69 -10.85 14.75
N SER A 240 23.19 -11.98 15.26
CA SER A 240 24.47 -12.07 15.99
C SER A 240 25.68 -11.55 15.20
N TYR A 241 25.63 -11.59 13.88
CA TYR A 241 26.67 -11.05 12.98
C TYR A 241 26.85 -9.51 13.07
N LEU A 242 25.92 -8.79 13.72
CA LEU A 242 26.05 -7.36 14.03
C LEU A 242 26.85 -7.09 15.32
N GLY A 243 27.14 -8.14 16.12
CA GLY A 243 27.62 -8.04 17.49
C GLY A 243 26.49 -7.90 18.50
N SER A 244 26.72 -8.31 19.75
CA SER A 244 25.66 -8.43 20.79
C SER A 244 24.92 -7.13 21.05
N GLU A 245 25.62 -6.01 21.23
CA GLU A 245 25.04 -4.69 21.51
C GLU A 245 24.14 -4.22 20.36
N LYS A 246 24.59 -4.36 19.13
CA LYS A 246 23.80 -3.91 17.96
C LYS A 246 22.64 -4.86 17.68
N ALA A 247 22.80 -6.16 17.90
CA ALA A 247 21.69 -7.12 17.80
C ALA A 247 20.58 -6.79 18.83
N GLU A 248 20.95 -6.51 20.10
CA GLU A 248 20.00 -6.09 21.12
C GLU A 248 19.32 -4.76 20.74
N GLU A 249 20.09 -3.81 20.23
CA GLU A 249 19.54 -2.52 19.79
C GLU A 249 18.44 -2.69 18.71
N VAL A 250 18.70 -3.46 17.66
CA VAL A 250 17.75 -3.60 16.54
C VAL A 250 16.59 -4.54 16.84
N VAL A 251 16.81 -5.60 17.65
CA VAL A 251 15.79 -6.61 17.95
C VAL A 251 14.88 -6.16 19.09
N ILE A 252 15.43 -5.54 20.14
CA ILE A 252 14.69 -5.20 21.36
C ILE A 252 14.50 -3.70 21.51
N THR A 253 15.59 -2.95 21.63
CA THR A 253 15.51 -1.53 22.02
C THR A 253 14.73 -0.70 21.01
N ASN A 254 15.06 -0.81 19.73
CA ASN A 254 14.41 0.00 18.72
C ASN A 254 13.00 -0.48 18.39
N THR A 255 12.69 -1.76 18.46
CA THR A 255 11.32 -2.27 18.27
C THR A 255 10.40 -1.78 19.38
N VAL A 256 10.84 -1.82 20.64
CA VAL A 256 10.11 -1.23 21.78
C VAL A 256 9.95 0.27 21.60
N LYS A 257 11.01 0.98 21.21
CA LYS A 257 10.94 2.42 20.94
C LYS A 257 9.88 2.79 19.89
N ILE A 258 9.77 2.03 18.80
CA ILE A 258 8.72 2.25 17.80
C ILE A 258 7.33 1.95 18.39
N ALA A 259 7.18 0.87 19.15
CA ALA A 259 5.91 0.53 19.81
C ALA A 259 5.46 1.63 20.80
N ASP A 260 6.39 2.19 21.57
CA ASP A 260 6.13 3.25 22.54
C ASP A 260 5.74 4.60 21.89
N MET A 261 6.02 4.78 20.60
CA MET A 261 5.54 5.95 19.84
C MET A 261 4.06 5.86 19.47
N ILE A 262 3.42 4.71 19.66
CA ILE A 262 2.03 4.45 19.26
C ILE A 262 1.12 4.59 20.48
N GLU A 263 0.15 5.49 20.40
CA GLU A 263 -0.86 5.65 21.44
C GLU A 263 -1.84 4.47 21.44
N LYS A 264 -2.36 4.14 22.63
CA LYS A 264 -3.41 3.13 22.72
C LYS A 264 -4.69 3.62 22.06
N MET A 265 -5.08 3.00 20.97
CA MET A 265 -6.29 3.35 20.24
C MET A 265 -6.97 2.10 19.66
N SER A 266 -8.25 2.22 19.34
CA SER A 266 -8.96 1.19 18.57
C SER A 266 -8.88 1.49 17.07
N PRO A 267 -8.47 0.54 16.22
CA PRO A 267 -8.50 0.72 14.78
C PRO A 267 -9.93 0.87 14.24
N ILE A 268 -10.91 0.30 14.93
CA ILE A 268 -12.33 0.41 14.63
C ILE A 268 -12.98 1.24 15.73
N HIS A 269 -13.72 2.29 15.32
CA HIS A 269 -14.47 3.09 16.28
C HIS A 269 -15.51 2.20 17.01
N PRO A 270 -15.64 2.30 18.35
CA PRO A 270 -16.55 1.44 19.10
C PRO A 270 -18.02 1.74 18.79
N ASP A 271 -18.34 2.98 18.42
CA ASP A 271 -19.71 3.39 18.15
C ASP A 271 -20.17 2.96 16.75
N LYS A 272 -21.42 2.65 16.64
CA LYS A 272 -22.08 2.39 15.36
C LYS A 272 -22.66 3.71 14.83
N TYR A 273 -22.45 3.97 13.54
CA TYR A 273 -22.96 5.16 12.85
C TYR A 273 -23.91 4.74 11.74
N PRO A 274 -25.15 4.30 12.09
CA PRO A 274 -26.14 4.01 11.07
C PRO A 274 -26.47 5.28 10.30
N PRO A 275 -26.79 5.20 9.01
CA PRO A 275 -27.28 6.35 8.27
C PRO A 275 -28.58 6.85 8.89
N VAL A 276 -28.80 8.16 8.79
CA VAL A 276 -30.04 8.80 9.27
C VAL A 276 -30.90 9.18 8.06
N ILE A 277 -32.12 8.70 8.04
CA ILE A 277 -33.17 9.10 7.09
C ILE A 277 -34.31 9.73 7.92
N GLU A 278 -34.59 11.00 7.65
CA GLU A 278 -35.71 11.71 8.31
C GLU A 278 -37.02 10.93 8.14
N ASN A 279 -37.83 10.89 9.18
CA ASN A 279 -39.15 10.21 9.21
C ASN A 279 -39.11 8.69 8.92
N SER A 280 -37.95 8.05 8.95
CA SER A 280 -37.80 6.62 8.59
C SER A 280 -38.78 5.70 9.32
N ASP A 281 -39.07 5.97 10.59
CA ASP A 281 -39.99 5.16 11.40
C ASP A 281 -41.43 5.23 10.87
N GLN A 282 -41.86 6.42 10.51
CA GLN A 282 -43.21 6.62 9.98
C GLN A 282 -43.30 6.13 8.53
N ASP A 283 -42.31 6.46 7.70
CA ASP A 283 -42.26 6.00 6.32
C ASP A 283 -42.31 4.46 6.22
N LEU A 284 -41.61 3.77 7.12
CA LEU A 284 -41.65 2.31 7.15
C LEU A 284 -43.05 1.79 7.50
N LYS A 285 -43.68 2.39 8.52
CA LYS A 285 -45.05 2.02 8.87
C LYS A 285 -46.00 2.23 7.70
N ASP A 286 -45.98 3.43 7.12
CA ASP A 286 -46.88 3.80 6.03
C ASP A 286 -46.72 2.87 4.82
N MET A 287 -45.49 2.58 4.41
CA MET A 287 -45.24 1.64 3.32
C MET A 287 -45.75 0.22 3.61
N CYS A 288 -45.55 -0.26 4.83
CA CYS A 288 -45.98 -1.62 5.20
C CYS A 288 -47.53 -1.71 5.27
N PHE A 289 -48.18 -0.74 5.89
CA PHE A 289 -49.66 -0.71 5.95
C PHE A 289 -50.31 -0.48 4.59
N GLN A 290 -49.74 0.43 3.77
CA GLN A 290 -50.19 0.60 2.38
C GLN A 290 -50.12 -0.72 1.61
N LYS A 291 -49.00 -1.43 1.71
CA LYS A 291 -48.85 -2.70 1.03
C LYS A 291 -49.78 -3.79 1.54
N ALA A 292 -50.04 -3.79 2.84
CA ALA A 292 -51.00 -4.72 3.43
C ALA A 292 -52.44 -4.43 2.94
N HIS A 293 -52.83 -3.16 2.85
CA HIS A 293 -54.16 -2.79 2.30
C HIS A 293 -54.27 -3.12 0.81
N GLU A 294 -53.20 -2.96 0.01
CA GLU A 294 -53.18 -3.41 -1.38
C GLU A 294 -53.41 -4.92 -1.52
N MET A 295 -52.90 -5.72 -0.58
CA MET A 295 -52.97 -7.17 -0.63
C MET A 295 -54.25 -7.76 -0.03
N TYR A 296 -54.76 -7.16 1.04
CA TYR A 296 -55.84 -7.72 1.87
C TYR A 296 -57.12 -6.87 1.86
N GLY A 297 -57.13 -5.69 1.23
CA GLY A 297 -58.26 -4.79 1.16
C GLY A 297 -58.28 -3.71 2.28
N GLU A 298 -59.39 -2.89 2.29
CA GLU A 298 -59.48 -1.76 3.22
C GLU A 298 -59.54 -2.15 4.70
N VAL A 299 -60.11 -3.33 5.00
CA VAL A 299 -60.15 -3.88 6.36
C VAL A 299 -59.15 -5.04 6.44
N LEU A 300 -58.09 -4.82 7.20
CA LEU A 300 -57.09 -5.87 7.38
C LEU A 300 -57.62 -7.01 8.26
N PRO A 301 -57.32 -8.27 7.92
CA PRO A 301 -57.51 -9.38 8.84
C PRO A 301 -56.75 -9.14 10.15
N LYS A 302 -57.38 -9.41 11.29
CA LYS A 302 -56.75 -9.13 12.60
C LYS A 302 -55.37 -9.77 12.78
N ILE A 303 -55.18 -10.98 12.25
CA ILE A 303 -53.90 -11.67 12.31
C ILE A 303 -52.79 -10.93 11.55
N VAL A 304 -53.13 -10.22 10.46
CA VAL A 304 -52.18 -9.42 9.67
C VAL A 304 -51.84 -8.12 10.42
N GLU A 305 -52.85 -7.45 10.94
CA GLU A 305 -52.67 -6.22 11.71
C GLU A 305 -51.82 -6.48 12.96
N ASP A 306 -52.17 -7.47 13.78
CA ASP A 306 -51.42 -7.85 14.99
C ASP A 306 -49.97 -8.20 14.67
N ARG A 307 -49.74 -8.81 13.52
CA ARG A 307 -48.38 -9.19 13.08
C ARG A 307 -47.54 -7.98 12.62
N LEU A 308 -48.14 -7.09 11.84
CA LEU A 308 -47.49 -5.83 11.41
C LEU A 308 -47.12 -4.99 12.62
N ASP A 309 -48.05 -4.79 13.56
CA ASP A 309 -47.78 -4.02 14.76
C ASP A 309 -46.64 -4.62 15.58
N LYS A 310 -46.65 -5.92 15.78
CA LYS A 310 -45.58 -6.63 16.50
C LYS A 310 -44.20 -6.44 15.85
N GLU A 311 -44.10 -6.66 14.55
CA GLU A 311 -42.82 -6.56 13.83
C GLU A 311 -42.35 -5.12 13.71
N LEU A 312 -43.20 -4.19 13.29
CA LEU A 312 -42.85 -2.79 13.17
C LEU A 312 -42.44 -2.17 14.50
N ASN A 313 -43.13 -2.49 15.59
CA ASN A 313 -42.74 -2.03 16.92
C ASN A 313 -41.34 -2.55 17.30
N SER A 314 -41.03 -3.81 17.00
CA SER A 314 -39.71 -4.39 17.27
C SER A 314 -38.62 -3.72 16.44
N ILE A 315 -38.84 -3.52 15.15
CA ILE A 315 -37.89 -2.89 14.24
C ILE A 315 -37.61 -1.44 14.64
N ILE A 316 -38.66 -0.67 14.89
CA ILE A 316 -38.59 0.77 15.18
C ILE A 316 -37.99 1.01 16.57
N SER A 317 -38.47 0.29 17.61
CA SER A 317 -37.94 0.45 18.97
C SER A 317 -36.46 0.10 19.11
N ASN A 318 -35.92 -0.73 18.22
CA ASN A 318 -34.48 -1.04 18.14
C ASN A 318 -33.73 -0.13 17.16
N GLY A 319 -34.33 0.86 16.53
CA GLY A 319 -33.68 1.82 15.62
C GLY A 319 -33.28 1.26 14.27
N TYR A 320 -33.95 0.21 13.79
CA TYR A 320 -33.60 -0.45 12.52
C TYR A 320 -34.44 -0.02 11.31
N ALA A 321 -35.43 0.90 11.47
CA ALA A 321 -36.26 1.33 10.36
C ALA A 321 -35.49 1.81 9.13
N VAL A 322 -34.44 2.58 9.35
CA VAL A 322 -33.53 3.06 8.27
C VAL A 322 -32.95 1.93 7.46
N MET A 323 -32.54 0.83 8.11
CA MET A 323 -31.93 -0.32 7.42
C MET A 323 -32.94 -1.00 6.51
N TYR A 324 -34.19 -1.16 6.96
CA TYR A 324 -35.27 -1.72 6.15
C TYR A 324 -35.62 -0.84 4.94
N ILE A 325 -35.66 0.48 5.12
CA ILE A 325 -35.90 1.44 4.03
C ILE A 325 -34.78 1.38 3.01
N ILE A 326 -33.50 1.31 3.45
CA ILE A 326 -32.36 1.19 2.55
C ILE A 326 -32.43 -0.11 1.76
N ALA A 327 -32.71 -1.24 2.44
CA ALA A 327 -32.84 -2.54 1.78
C ALA A 327 -33.95 -2.52 0.73
N GLN A 328 -35.11 -1.97 1.07
CA GLN A 328 -36.22 -1.83 0.14
C GLN A 328 -35.88 -0.96 -1.07
N LYS A 329 -35.21 0.19 -0.87
CA LYS A 329 -34.78 1.07 -1.97
C LYS A 329 -33.77 0.39 -2.89
N LEU A 330 -32.83 -0.38 -2.32
CA LEU A 330 -31.83 -1.14 -3.09
C LEU A 330 -32.50 -2.22 -3.96
N VAL A 331 -33.43 -2.99 -3.38
CA VAL A 331 -34.17 -4.02 -4.11
C VAL A 331 -35.00 -3.40 -5.23
N TRP A 332 -35.71 -2.32 -4.95
CA TRP A 332 -36.52 -1.65 -5.95
C TRP A 332 -35.69 -1.05 -7.08
N LYS A 333 -34.56 -0.44 -6.75
CA LYS A 333 -33.63 0.10 -7.76
C LYS A 333 -33.09 -1.02 -8.65
N SER A 334 -32.66 -2.13 -8.05
CA SER A 334 -32.17 -3.29 -8.79
C SER A 334 -33.23 -3.84 -9.76
N ASN A 335 -34.46 -4.03 -9.28
CA ASN A 335 -35.55 -4.49 -10.11
C ASN A 335 -35.92 -3.51 -11.24
N ALA A 336 -35.93 -2.19 -10.94
CA ALA A 336 -36.18 -1.17 -11.93
C ALA A 336 -35.12 -1.10 -13.03
N ASP A 337 -33.87 -1.45 -12.69
CA ASP A 337 -32.76 -1.56 -13.63
C ASP A 337 -32.74 -2.89 -14.41
N GLY A 338 -33.69 -3.79 -14.16
CA GLY A 338 -33.82 -5.07 -14.86
C GLY A 338 -32.99 -6.22 -14.27
N TYR A 339 -32.48 -6.07 -13.05
CA TYR A 339 -31.71 -7.12 -12.36
C TYR A 339 -32.60 -7.86 -11.37
N LEU A 340 -32.39 -9.18 -11.27
CA LEU A 340 -33.03 -10.03 -10.27
C LEU A 340 -32.32 -9.89 -8.92
N VAL A 341 -33.13 -9.79 -7.86
CA VAL A 341 -32.63 -9.90 -6.49
C VAL A 341 -32.94 -11.30 -5.99
N GLY A 342 -31.91 -12.02 -5.58
CA GLY A 342 -32.06 -13.35 -4.98
C GLY A 342 -32.64 -13.28 -3.56
N SER A 343 -33.13 -14.43 -3.10
CA SER A 343 -33.63 -14.62 -1.72
C SER A 343 -32.51 -14.75 -0.72
#